data_44e26dc83c6dde1958c7c9b42de6e3db
#
_entry.id   44e26dc83c6dde1958c7c9b42de6e3db
#
_cell.length_a   1.000
_cell.length_b   1.000
_cell.length_c   1.000
_cell.angle_alpha   90.00
_cell.angle_beta   90.00
_cell.angle_gamma   90.00
#
_symmetry.space_group_name_H-M   'P 1'
#
loop_
_entity.id
_entity.type
_entity.pdbx_description
1 polymer ?
#
loop_
_entity_poly.entity_id
_entity_poly.type
_entity_poly.pdbx_seq_one_letter_code
_entity_poly.pdbx_strand_id
1 'polypeptide(L)'
;SGFGWLSAQNTSYWQQHVDYKMDVSMDVKTYQYKGKQELVYTNNSPETLTRVFYHLYPNAFSPGSEMDARIQSIKDPDARMVHKATVNGVETKQSRIKDLKPNEIGFLHIANFKQDGVAASAKEVGTILEVTLAKPLLPGAKTIFTLDFEGQVPVQIRRSGRNNKEGVELSMTQWYPKMAEFDFEGWHADPYIAREFHGVWGNFDVKITIDKAYVLG
;
A
#
# COMPACT_ATOMS: atom_id res chain seq x y z
N SER A 1 21.20 37.44 -38.25
CA SER A 1 20.32 37.52 -37.07
C SER A 1 19.22 36.48 -37.17
N GLY A 2 19.49 35.32 -36.59
CA GLY A 2 18.54 34.22 -36.51
C GLY A 2 17.84 34.26 -35.15
N PHE A 3 16.56 34.57 -35.11
CA PHE A 3 15.72 34.41 -33.95
C PHE A 3 15.38 32.91 -33.83
N GLY A 4 16.04 32.23 -32.90
CA GLY A 4 15.63 30.89 -32.47
C GLY A 4 14.32 31.00 -31.68
N TRP A 5 13.26 30.47 -32.24
CA TRP A 5 12.01 30.23 -31.49
C TRP A 5 12.28 29.12 -30.47
N LEU A 6 12.47 29.50 -29.24
CA LEU A 6 12.33 28.58 -28.10
C LEU A 6 10.84 28.18 -28.06
N SER A 7 10.54 27.04 -28.62
CA SER A 7 9.27 26.37 -28.37
C SER A 7 9.21 26.09 -26.85
N ALA A 8 8.47 26.90 -26.14
CA ALA A 8 8.05 26.54 -24.79
C ALA A 8 7.28 25.25 -24.90
N GLN A 9 7.87 24.13 -24.47
CA GLN A 9 7.14 22.90 -24.29
C GLN A 9 6.08 23.19 -23.23
N ASN A 10 4.86 23.32 -23.68
CA ASN A 10 3.68 23.36 -22.83
C ASN A 10 3.58 21.95 -22.24
N THR A 11 4.24 21.70 -21.11
CA THR A 11 4.06 20.49 -20.33
C THR A 11 2.65 20.55 -19.79
N SER A 12 1.69 20.03 -20.61
CA SER A 12 0.31 19.88 -20.16
C SER A 12 0.34 19.06 -18.87
N TYR A 13 -0.24 19.60 -17.81
CA TYR A 13 -0.42 18.89 -16.56
C TYR A 13 -1.24 17.62 -16.85
N TRP A 14 -0.75 16.47 -16.42
CA TRP A 14 -1.45 15.18 -16.54
C TRP A 14 -1.44 14.46 -15.21
N GLN A 15 -2.41 13.62 -15.02
CA GLN A 15 -2.57 12.80 -13.84
C GLN A 15 -3.11 11.44 -14.24
N GLN A 16 -2.52 10.38 -13.69
CA GLN A 16 -3.02 9.02 -13.89
C GLN A 16 -4.41 8.86 -13.26
N HIS A 17 -5.20 7.97 -13.83
CA HIS A 17 -6.53 7.65 -13.32
C HIS A 17 -6.69 6.15 -13.11
N VAL A 18 -7.33 5.77 -12.02
CA VAL A 18 -7.65 4.39 -11.68
C VAL A 18 -9.09 4.27 -11.21
N ASP A 19 -9.72 3.16 -11.59
CA ASP A 19 -11.02 2.75 -11.06
C ASP A 19 -10.87 1.39 -10.40
N TYR A 20 -11.18 1.32 -9.10
CA TYR A 20 -11.12 0.11 -8.30
C TYR A 20 -12.48 -0.57 -8.22
N LYS A 21 -12.48 -1.89 -8.37
CA LYS A 21 -13.58 -2.75 -7.98
C LYS A 21 -13.04 -3.88 -7.13
N MET A 22 -13.56 -4.02 -5.92
CA MET A 22 -13.09 -5.02 -4.96
C MET A 22 -14.24 -5.77 -4.33
N ASP A 23 -14.02 -7.07 -4.13
CA ASP A 23 -14.89 -7.96 -3.35
C ASP A 23 -14.05 -8.56 -2.24
N VAL A 24 -14.41 -8.28 -0.99
CA VAL A 24 -13.61 -8.58 0.20
C VAL A 24 -14.44 -9.29 1.24
N SER A 25 -13.89 -10.33 1.84
CA SER A 25 -14.43 -10.95 3.05
C SER A 25 -13.48 -10.80 4.23
N MET A 26 -14.02 -10.43 5.39
CA MET A 26 -13.29 -10.22 6.64
C MET A 26 -13.74 -11.23 7.69
N ASP A 27 -12.78 -11.89 8.32
CA ASP A 27 -12.98 -12.65 9.55
C ASP A 27 -12.65 -11.75 10.75
N VAL A 28 -13.69 -11.33 11.48
CA VAL A 28 -13.53 -10.42 12.62
C VAL A 28 -12.95 -11.11 13.86
N LYS A 29 -12.87 -12.44 13.91
CA LYS A 29 -12.24 -13.16 15.01
C LYS A 29 -10.72 -13.20 14.86
N THR A 30 -10.24 -13.43 13.65
CA THR A 30 -8.81 -13.51 13.33
C THR A 30 -8.25 -12.18 12.83
N TYR A 31 -9.11 -11.23 12.45
CA TYR A 31 -8.74 -9.97 11.79
C TYR A 31 -8.05 -10.18 10.45
N GLN A 32 -8.29 -11.33 9.84
CA GLN A 32 -7.81 -11.64 8.51
C GLN A 32 -8.89 -11.33 7.47
N TYR A 33 -8.45 -10.91 6.30
CA TYR A 33 -9.32 -10.63 5.16
C TYR A 33 -8.69 -11.16 3.88
N LYS A 34 -9.56 -11.44 2.94
CA LYS A 34 -9.16 -11.84 1.58
C LYS A 34 -10.12 -11.25 0.57
N GLY A 35 -9.64 -11.04 -0.62
CA GLY A 35 -10.47 -10.47 -1.66
C GLY A 35 -9.88 -10.58 -3.04
N LYS A 36 -10.66 -10.05 -3.98
CA LYS A 36 -10.29 -9.87 -5.38
C LYS A 36 -10.34 -8.39 -5.70
N GLN A 37 -9.38 -7.94 -6.49
CA GLN A 37 -9.33 -6.57 -6.98
C GLN A 37 -9.27 -6.57 -8.51
N GLU A 38 -10.12 -5.75 -9.11
CA GLU A 38 -10.02 -5.31 -10.48
C GLU A 38 -9.71 -3.82 -10.47
N LEU A 39 -8.70 -3.42 -11.22
CA LEU A 39 -8.28 -2.04 -11.33
C LEU A 39 -8.16 -1.69 -12.82
N VAL A 40 -8.93 -0.71 -13.26
CA VAL A 40 -8.79 -0.12 -14.59
C VAL A 40 -7.82 1.05 -14.50
N TYR A 41 -6.70 0.94 -15.17
CA TYR A 41 -5.65 1.94 -15.19
C TYR A 41 -5.65 2.69 -16.52
N THR A 42 -5.74 4.02 -16.46
CA THR A 42 -5.62 4.89 -17.63
C THR A 42 -4.28 5.62 -17.59
N ASN A 43 -3.45 5.39 -18.60
CA ASN A 43 -2.16 6.06 -18.74
C ASN A 43 -2.33 7.43 -19.41
N ASN A 44 -2.51 8.47 -18.61
CA ASN A 44 -2.62 9.84 -19.10
C ASN A 44 -1.26 10.54 -19.26
N SER A 45 -0.16 9.82 -18.97
CA SER A 45 1.20 10.34 -19.17
C SER A 45 1.63 10.30 -20.63
N PRO A 46 2.65 11.09 -21.00
CA PRO A 46 3.25 11.01 -22.33
C PRO A 46 4.19 9.80 -22.51
N GLU A 47 4.36 8.99 -21.47
CA GLU A 47 5.31 7.88 -21.46
C GLU A 47 4.62 6.53 -21.67
N THR A 48 5.31 5.60 -22.33
CA THR A 48 4.91 4.19 -22.37
C THR A 48 5.34 3.52 -21.07
N LEU A 49 4.40 2.92 -20.35
CA LEU A 49 4.69 2.21 -19.11
C LEU A 49 4.99 0.74 -19.39
N THR A 50 6.07 0.24 -18.80
CA THR A 50 6.45 -1.18 -18.82
C THR A 50 6.38 -1.81 -17.43
N ARG A 51 6.20 -1.00 -16.40
CA ARG A 51 6.13 -1.39 -14.99
C ARG A 51 5.06 -0.57 -14.29
N VAL A 52 4.44 -1.16 -13.28
CA VAL A 52 3.62 -0.45 -12.30
C VAL A 52 3.97 -0.92 -10.90
N PHE A 53 3.59 -0.14 -9.89
CA PHE A 53 3.86 -0.44 -8.50
C PHE A 53 2.60 -0.30 -7.66
N TYR A 54 2.47 -1.16 -6.67
CA TYR A 54 1.44 -1.04 -5.64
C TYR A 54 2.09 -0.88 -4.27
N HIS A 55 1.40 -0.21 -3.37
CA HIS A 55 1.72 -0.19 -1.96
C HIS A 55 0.99 -1.31 -1.22
N LEU A 56 1.71 -2.02 -0.39
CA LEU A 56 1.23 -3.08 0.50
C LEU A 56 1.51 -2.65 1.95
N TYR A 57 0.85 -1.59 2.40
CA TYR A 57 1.14 -0.93 3.66
C TYR A 57 1.10 -1.83 4.90
N PRO A 58 0.18 -2.80 5.04
CA PRO A 58 0.19 -3.69 6.19
C PRO A 58 1.51 -4.41 6.44
N ASN A 59 2.31 -4.66 5.41
CA ASN A 59 3.61 -5.30 5.53
C ASN A 59 4.62 -4.48 6.37
N ALA A 60 4.40 -3.18 6.56
CA ALA A 60 5.21 -2.35 7.43
C ALA A 60 5.13 -2.79 8.91
N PHE A 61 4.04 -3.44 9.30
CA PHE A 61 3.77 -3.89 10.67
C PHE A 61 4.17 -5.36 10.90
N SER A 62 5.17 -5.83 10.17
CA SER A 62 5.80 -7.13 10.36
C SER A 62 7.20 -6.97 10.94
N PRO A 63 7.63 -7.84 11.87
CA PRO A 63 9.00 -7.86 12.36
C PRO A 63 10.02 -7.98 11.23
N GLY A 64 11.09 -7.20 11.31
CA GLY A 64 12.12 -7.14 10.25
C GLY A 64 11.78 -6.25 9.07
N SER A 65 10.64 -5.54 9.07
CA SER A 65 10.32 -4.54 8.06
C SER A 65 11.27 -3.34 8.11
N GLU A 66 11.33 -2.56 7.05
CA GLU A 66 12.11 -1.31 7.04
C GLU A 66 11.63 -0.32 8.10
N MET A 67 10.31 -0.26 8.36
CA MET A 67 9.76 0.56 9.43
C MET A 67 10.23 0.09 10.81
N ASP A 68 10.25 -1.22 11.06
CA ASP A 68 10.77 -1.80 12.29
C ASP A 68 12.26 -1.45 12.49
N ALA A 69 13.08 -1.67 11.46
CA ALA A 69 14.50 -1.32 11.49
C ALA A 69 14.73 0.18 11.73
N ARG A 70 13.94 1.05 11.08
CA ARG A 70 14.02 2.50 11.27
C ARG A 70 13.68 2.91 12.70
N ILE A 71 12.62 2.37 13.30
CA ILE A 71 12.24 2.68 14.67
C ILE A 71 13.35 2.32 15.65
N GLN A 72 14.07 1.24 15.39
CA GLN A 72 15.20 0.81 16.24
C GLN A 72 16.44 1.68 16.06
N SER A 73 16.61 2.34 14.91
CA SER A 73 17.83 3.08 14.56
C SER A 73 17.75 4.60 14.81
N ILE A 74 16.55 5.19 14.88
CA ILE A 74 16.41 6.64 15.05
C ILE A 74 16.53 7.04 16.53
N LYS A 75 17.12 8.23 16.75
CA LYS A 75 17.37 8.75 18.09
C LYS A 75 16.07 9.04 18.86
N ASP A 76 15.04 9.49 18.18
CA ASP A 76 13.80 9.99 18.79
C ASP A 76 12.55 9.43 18.05
N PRO A 77 12.27 8.13 18.22
CA PRO A 77 11.13 7.49 17.58
C PRO A 77 9.80 7.97 18.18
N ASP A 78 8.73 7.89 17.39
CA ASP A 78 7.37 8.10 17.87
C ASP A 78 7.08 7.20 19.08
N ALA A 79 6.70 7.81 20.22
CA ALA A 79 6.46 7.09 21.47
C ALA A 79 5.39 5.99 21.37
N ARG A 80 4.48 6.09 20.38
CA ARG A 80 3.47 5.05 20.11
C ARG A 80 4.06 3.80 19.48
N MET A 81 5.25 3.91 18.89
CA MET A 81 5.92 2.84 18.14
C MET A 81 6.96 2.09 18.94
N VAL A 82 7.22 2.53 20.17
CA VAL A 82 8.24 1.97 21.06
C VAL A 82 7.67 1.64 22.43
N HIS A 83 8.33 0.73 23.10
CA HIS A 83 8.19 0.51 24.54
C HIS A 83 9.56 0.57 25.22
N LYS A 84 9.53 0.82 26.53
CA LYS A 84 10.74 0.80 27.32
C LYS A 84 11.06 -0.64 27.74
N ALA A 85 12.32 -1.02 27.61
CA ALA A 85 12.84 -2.29 28.06
C ALA A 85 14.16 -2.09 28.80
N THR A 86 14.41 -2.90 29.83
CA THR A 86 15.70 -2.89 30.55
C THR A 86 16.56 -4.01 29.98
N VAL A 87 17.70 -3.64 29.39
CA VAL A 87 18.69 -4.58 28.88
C VAL A 87 20.00 -4.36 29.62
N ASN A 88 20.49 -5.39 30.29
CA ASN A 88 21.71 -5.32 31.11
C ASN A 88 21.71 -4.16 32.14
N GLY A 89 20.55 -3.89 32.75
CA GLY A 89 20.39 -2.81 33.71
C GLY A 89 20.25 -1.41 33.13
N VAL A 90 20.22 -1.27 31.80
CA VAL A 90 20.06 0.00 31.12
C VAL A 90 18.68 0.07 30.48
N GLU A 91 17.93 1.16 30.73
CA GLU A 91 16.65 1.42 30.08
C GLU A 91 16.89 1.77 28.60
N THR A 92 16.25 1.02 27.71
CA THR A 92 16.32 1.20 26.25
C THR A 92 14.92 1.31 25.67
N LYS A 93 14.80 1.99 24.53
CA LYS A 93 13.58 2.01 23.71
C LYS A 93 13.67 0.90 22.68
N GLN A 94 12.64 0.05 22.62
CA GLN A 94 12.55 -1.04 21.63
C GLN A 94 11.33 -0.86 20.74
N SER A 95 11.46 -1.27 19.48
CA SER A 95 10.36 -1.25 18.53
C SER A 95 9.24 -2.20 18.98
N ARG A 96 8.01 -1.70 18.98
CA ARG A 96 6.83 -2.54 19.24
C ARG A 96 6.56 -3.54 18.12
N ILE A 97 6.97 -3.24 16.89
CA ILE A 97 6.79 -4.13 15.75
C ILE A 97 7.62 -5.40 15.94
N LYS A 98 8.84 -5.27 16.45
CA LYS A 98 9.74 -6.40 16.69
C LYS A 98 9.12 -7.51 17.53
N ASP A 99 8.30 -7.13 18.51
CA ASP A 99 7.74 -8.04 19.50
C ASP A 99 6.31 -8.52 19.17
N LEU A 100 5.77 -8.15 18.02
CA LEU A 100 4.44 -8.60 17.58
C LEU A 100 4.43 -10.10 17.34
N LYS A 101 3.39 -10.74 17.88
CA LYS A 101 3.13 -12.17 17.67
C LYS A 101 2.50 -12.40 16.28
N PRO A 102 2.52 -13.63 15.74
CA PRO A 102 1.95 -13.92 14.43
C PRO A 102 0.49 -13.47 14.23
N ASN A 103 -0.32 -13.48 15.28
CA ASN A 103 -1.70 -12.99 15.24
C ASN A 103 -1.85 -11.48 15.49
N GLU A 104 -0.75 -10.77 15.68
CA GLU A 104 -0.69 -9.33 15.96
C GLU A 104 -0.07 -8.53 14.82
N ILE A 105 0.68 -9.19 13.94
CA ILE A 105 1.36 -8.54 12.82
C ILE A 105 0.37 -8.06 11.76
N GLY A 106 0.81 -7.10 10.94
CA GLY A 106 0.15 -6.75 9.69
C GLY A 106 0.84 -7.43 8.52
N PHE A 107 0.06 -7.92 7.58
CA PHE A 107 0.57 -8.36 6.28
C PHE A 107 -0.47 -8.16 5.18
N LEU A 108 0.00 -8.12 3.96
CA LEU A 108 -0.82 -8.10 2.74
C LEU A 108 -0.04 -8.80 1.63
N HIS A 109 -0.56 -9.91 1.14
CA HIS A 109 0.04 -10.74 0.11
C HIS A 109 -0.84 -10.81 -1.13
N ILE A 110 -0.21 -10.86 -2.29
CA ILE A 110 -0.84 -10.86 -3.60
C ILE A 110 -0.64 -12.19 -4.29
N ALA A 111 -1.64 -12.64 -5.02
CA ALA A 111 -1.57 -13.81 -5.87
C ALA A 111 -2.33 -13.57 -7.19
N ASN A 112 -2.02 -14.38 -8.20
CA ASN A 112 -2.74 -14.43 -9.47
C ASN A 112 -2.85 -13.08 -10.19
N PHE A 113 -1.75 -12.33 -10.24
CA PHE A 113 -1.72 -11.05 -10.92
C PHE A 113 -1.83 -11.23 -12.43
N LYS A 114 -2.78 -10.54 -13.05
CA LYS A 114 -2.99 -10.54 -14.50
C LYS A 114 -3.17 -9.12 -15.03
N GLN A 115 -2.69 -8.91 -16.23
CA GLN A 115 -2.96 -7.73 -17.05
C GLN A 115 -3.80 -8.15 -18.25
N ASP A 116 -5.00 -7.60 -18.39
CA ASP A 116 -5.95 -7.94 -19.48
C ASP A 116 -6.14 -9.47 -19.62
N GLY A 117 -6.21 -10.19 -18.50
CA GLY A 117 -6.35 -11.63 -18.45
C GLY A 117 -5.07 -12.44 -18.67
N VAL A 118 -3.93 -11.81 -18.93
CA VAL A 118 -2.63 -12.45 -19.14
C VAL A 118 -1.80 -12.34 -17.86
N ALA A 119 -1.23 -13.46 -17.41
CA ALA A 119 -0.37 -13.48 -16.23
C ALA A 119 0.82 -12.53 -16.41
N ALA A 120 1.06 -11.69 -15.42
CA ALA A 120 2.18 -10.76 -15.37
C ALA A 120 3.03 -11.03 -14.14
N SER A 121 4.32 -10.73 -14.23
CA SER A 121 5.25 -10.89 -13.11
C SER A 121 4.98 -9.84 -12.05
N ALA A 122 4.68 -10.29 -10.83
CA ALA A 122 4.49 -9.44 -9.67
C ALA A 122 5.34 -9.95 -8.51
N LYS A 123 6.18 -9.07 -7.96
CA LYS A 123 7.14 -9.39 -6.90
C LYS A 123 6.91 -8.50 -5.69
N GLU A 124 6.69 -9.11 -4.54
CA GLU A 124 6.62 -8.40 -3.26
C GLU A 124 8.01 -8.08 -2.73
N VAL A 125 8.25 -6.80 -2.46
CA VAL A 125 9.48 -6.30 -1.85
C VAL A 125 9.08 -5.41 -0.67
N GLY A 126 8.96 -5.99 0.51
CA GLY A 126 8.50 -5.29 1.70
C GLY A 126 7.08 -4.75 1.54
N THR A 127 6.94 -3.43 1.56
CA THR A 127 5.65 -2.72 1.41
C THR A 127 5.33 -2.36 -0.04
N ILE A 128 6.11 -2.83 -1.00
CA ILE A 128 5.94 -2.55 -2.42
C ILE A 128 5.70 -3.84 -3.20
N LEU A 129 4.76 -3.81 -4.13
CA LEU A 129 4.60 -4.81 -5.17
C LEU A 129 5.16 -4.22 -6.47
N GLU A 130 6.17 -4.86 -7.03
CA GLU A 130 6.74 -4.52 -8.34
C GLU A 130 6.09 -5.38 -9.42
N VAL A 131 5.45 -4.77 -10.40
CA VAL A 131 4.80 -5.46 -11.51
C VAL A 131 5.52 -5.14 -12.81
N THR A 132 5.95 -6.17 -13.50
CA THR A 132 6.41 -6.06 -14.89
C THR A 132 5.22 -6.35 -15.80
N LEU A 133 4.84 -5.40 -16.62
CA LEU A 133 3.66 -5.51 -17.49
C LEU A 133 3.87 -6.62 -18.52
N ALA A 134 2.83 -7.42 -18.74
CA ALA A 134 2.80 -8.43 -19.82
C ALA A 134 2.82 -7.75 -21.21
N LYS A 135 2.23 -6.56 -21.30
CA LYS A 135 2.20 -5.72 -22.49
C LYS A 135 2.44 -4.26 -22.10
N PRO A 136 3.32 -3.53 -22.80
CA PRO A 136 3.51 -2.11 -22.57
C PRO A 136 2.20 -1.33 -22.68
N LEU A 137 2.02 -0.35 -21.78
CA LEU A 137 0.85 0.52 -21.77
C LEU A 137 1.20 1.86 -22.40
N LEU A 138 0.71 2.09 -23.60
CA LEU A 138 0.97 3.30 -24.38
C LEU A 138 0.29 4.54 -23.77
N PRO A 139 0.80 5.75 -24.07
CA PRO A 139 0.11 6.98 -23.70
C PRO A 139 -1.35 6.99 -24.17
N GLY A 140 -2.26 7.38 -23.26
CA GLY A 140 -3.70 7.42 -23.53
C GLY A 140 -4.41 6.07 -23.48
N ALA A 141 -3.70 4.96 -23.37
CA ALA A 141 -4.29 3.62 -23.31
C ALA A 141 -4.79 3.26 -21.90
N LYS A 142 -5.72 2.30 -21.87
CA LYS A 142 -6.22 1.69 -20.64
C LYS A 142 -5.82 0.23 -20.58
N THR A 143 -5.67 -0.30 -19.38
CA THR A 143 -5.48 -1.72 -19.13
C THR A 143 -6.21 -2.13 -17.85
N ILE A 144 -6.53 -3.41 -17.72
CA ILE A 144 -7.22 -3.96 -16.56
C ILE A 144 -6.25 -4.87 -15.81
N PHE A 145 -5.98 -4.53 -14.55
CA PHE A 145 -5.25 -5.39 -13.64
C PHE A 145 -6.23 -6.15 -12.75
N THR A 146 -6.01 -7.45 -12.60
CA THR A 146 -6.74 -8.29 -11.66
C THR A 146 -5.76 -9.00 -10.75
N LEU A 147 -6.13 -9.15 -9.49
CA LEU A 147 -5.33 -9.85 -8.49
C LEU A 147 -6.22 -10.40 -7.39
N ASP A 148 -5.71 -11.42 -6.71
CA ASP A 148 -6.23 -11.89 -5.43
C ASP A 148 -5.32 -11.37 -4.33
N PHE A 149 -5.88 -11.09 -3.16
CA PHE A 149 -5.11 -10.67 -2.00
C PHE A 149 -5.62 -11.28 -0.71
N GLU A 150 -4.72 -11.44 0.23
CA GLU A 150 -5.03 -11.78 1.61
C GLU A 150 -4.19 -10.93 2.56
N GLY A 151 -4.77 -10.55 3.68
CA GLY A 151 -4.12 -9.70 4.64
C GLY A 151 -4.57 -9.93 6.07
N GLN A 152 -3.89 -9.30 7.00
CA GLN A 152 -4.22 -9.26 8.40
C GLN A 152 -4.08 -7.84 8.93
N VAL A 153 -5.09 -7.40 9.65
CA VAL A 153 -5.06 -6.10 10.33
C VAL A 153 -4.16 -6.21 11.56
N PRO A 154 -3.10 -5.42 11.67
CA PRO A 154 -2.22 -5.45 12.84
C PRO A 154 -2.92 -4.94 14.10
N VAL A 155 -2.38 -5.26 15.27
CA VAL A 155 -2.73 -4.53 16.50
C VAL A 155 -2.39 -3.05 16.32
N GLN A 156 -3.18 -2.19 16.95
CA GLN A 156 -3.00 -0.76 16.74
C GLN A 156 -1.62 -0.28 17.14
N ILE A 157 -0.86 0.19 16.16
CA ILE A 157 0.42 0.86 16.36
C ILE A 157 0.33 2.33 15.91
N ARG A 158 -0.41 2.60 14.84
CA ARG A 158 -0.64 3.95 14.31
C ARG A 158 -2.11 4.15 13.89
N ARG A 159 -2.31 4.51 12.62
CA ARG A 159 -3.64 4.77 12.02
C ARG A 159 -4.36 3.49 11.60
N SER A 160 -3.65 2.40 11.51
CA SER A 160 -4.19 1.11 11.16
C SER A 160 -4.07 0.17 12.36
N GLY A 161 -5.05 -0.67 12.58
CA GLY A 161 -5.04 -1.60 13.69
C GLY A 161 -6.41 -1.84 14.31
N ARG A 162 -6.42 -2.57 15.39
CA ARG A 162 -7.60 -3.01 16.14
C ARG A 162 -7.48 -2.66 17.63
N ASN A 163 -8.62 -2.60 18.34
CA ASN A 163 -8.69 -2.35 19.79
C ASN A 163 -7.98 -1.05 20.20
N ASN A 164 -8.28 0.04 19.51
CA ASN A 164 -7.71 1.33 19.82
C ASN A 164 -8.33 1.95 21.11
N LYS A 165 -7.67 2.98 21.63
CA LYS A 165 -8.10 3.64 22.89
C LYS A 165 -9.45 4.35 22.77
N GLU A 166 -9.86 4.71 21.57
CA GLU A 166 -11.14 5.34 21.28
C GLU A 166 -12.29 4.33 21.19
N GLY A 167 -12.03 3.05 21.41
CA GLY A 167 -13.04 2.00 21.36
C GLY A 167 -13.43 1.55 19.95
N VAL A 168 -12.69 1.97 18.94
CA VAL A 168 -12.85 1.45 17.57
C VAL A 168 -12.12 0.12 17.48
N GLU A 169 -12.86 -0.96 17.37
CA GLU A 169 -12.31 -2.31 17.32
C GLU A 169 -11.51 -2.58 16.04
N LEU A 170 -11.95 -1.98 14.94
CA LEU A 170 -11.30 -2.07 13.63
C LEU A 170 -11.13 -0.68 13.04
N SER A 171 -9.90 -0.22 12.98
CA SER A 171 -9.52 0.96 12.21
C SER A 171 -8.64 0.52 11.05
N MET A 172 -9.20 0.54 9.83
CA MET A 172 -8.52 0.11 8.62
C MET A 172 -8.32 1.30 7.70
N THR A 173 -7.08 1.75 7.60
CA THR A 173 -6.66 2.66 6.54
C THR A 173 -5.65 1.92 5.66
N GLN A 174 -5.82 2.00 4.33
CA GLN A 174 -4.86 1.46 3.37
C GLN A 174 -4.63 -0.05 3.49
N TRP A 175 -5.71 -0.76 3.77
CA TRP A 175 -5.74 -2.22 3.94
C TRP A 175 -5.61 -3.01 2.63
N TYR A 176 -5.91 -2.38 1.50
CA TYR A 176 -5.95 -3.00 0.18
C TYR A 176 -4.66 -2.71 -0.63
N PRO A 177 -4.37 -3.51 -1.66
CA PRO A 177 -3.30 -3.19 -2.60
C PRO A 177 -3.61 -1.87 -3.32
N LYS A 178 -2.83 -0.84 -3.05
CA LYS A 178 -3.05 0.51 -3.55
C LYS A 178 -2.05 0.86 -4.62
N MET A 179 -2.54 1.21 -5.81
CA MET A 179 -1.68 1.67 -6.91
C MET A 179 -0.85 2.87 -6.48
N ALA A 180 0.47 2.82 -6.71
CA ALA A 180 1.36 3.93 -6.47
C ALA A 180 1.12 5.05 -7.49
N GLU A 181 1.39 6.28 -7.07
CA GLU A 181 1.32 7.45 -7.94
C GLU A 181 2.46 7.45 -8.96
N PHE A 182 2.15 7.81 -10.19
CA PHE A 182 3.12 8.11 -11.24
C PHE A 182 2.84 9.51 -11.79
N ASP A 183 3.82 10.38 -11.69
CA ASP A 183 3.73 11.77 -12.15
C ASP A 183 4.99 12.18 -12.93
N PHE A 184 5.20 13.48 -13.16
CA PHE A 184 6.35 13.99 -13.91
C PHE A 184 7.71 13.71 -13.23
N GLU A 185 7.72 13.40 -11.94
CA GLU A 185 8.91 12.97 -11.18
C GLU A 185 9.13 11.46 -11.27
N GLY A 186 8.19 10.70 -11.83
CA GLY A 186 8.23 9.26 -11.92
C GLY A 186 7.33 8.56 -10.91
N TRP A 187 7.63 7.31 -10.59
CA TRP A 187 6.89 6.52 -9.62
C TRP A 187 7.21 6.91 -8.19
N HIS A 188 6.17 7.15 -7.40
CA HIS A 188 6.26 7.33 -5.94
C HIS A 188 6.02 5.98 -5.25
N ALA A 189 6.99 5.09 -5.41
CA ALA A 189 6.96 3.71 -4.90
C ALA A 189 7.96 3.48 -3.76
N ASP A 190 8.18 4.48 -2.93
CA ASP A 190 9.06 4.36 -1.78
C ASP A 190 8.43 3.45 -0.72
N PRO A 191 9.23 2.60 -0.05
CA PRO A 191 8.76 1.80 1.06
C PRO A 191 8.14 2.65 2.15
N TYR A 192 7.05 2.16 2.74
CA TYR A 192 6.39 2.87 3.84
C TYR A 192 7.21 2.80 5.12
N ILE A 193 7.71 3.94 5.57
CA ILE A 193 8.53 4.11 6.77
C ILE A 193 8.00 5.21 7.70
N ALA A 194 6.70 5.40 7.78
CA ALA A 194 6.06 6.43 8.59
C ALA A 194 5.94 7.82 7.94
N ARG A 195 5.85 7.89 6.62
CA ARG A 195 5.59 9.11 5.85
C ARG A 195 4.13 9.20 5.41
N GLU A 196 3.75 10.36 4.89
CA GLU A 196 2.46 10.53 4.22
C GLU A 196 2.40 9.74 2.92
N PHE A 197 1.17 9.39 2.54
CA PHE A 197 0.94 8.56 1.38
C PHE A 197 0.65 9.40 0.16
N HIS A 198 1.23 9.00 -0.96
CA HIS A 198 0.86 9.45 -2.28
C HIS A 198 0.11 8.32 -3.01
N GLY A 199 -1.10 8.58 -3.44
CA GLY A 199 -1.92 7.62 -4.15
C GLY A 199 -2.61 8.24 -5.36
N VAL A 200 -2.89 7.41 -6.36
CA VAL A 200 -3.61 7.82 -7.55
C VAL A 200 -5.08 8.08 -7.19
N TRP A 201 -5.63 9.18 -7.68
CA TRP A 201 -7.04 9.48 -7.59
C TRP A 201 -7.86 8.55 -8.47
N GLY A 202 -8.98 8.09 -7.96
CA GLY A 202 -9.85 7.20 -8.69
C GLY A 202 -11.16 6.93 -7.99
N ASN A 203 -12.03 6.21 -8.67
CA ASN A 203 -13.31 5.77 -8.16
C ASN A 203 -13.16 4.41 -7.47
N PHE A 204 -14.00 4.16 -6.47
CA PHE A 204 -14.04 2.91 -5.73
C PHE A 204 -15.44 2.30 -5.79
N ASP A 205 -15.49 1.01 -6.15
CA ASP A 205 -16.65 0.14 -5.97
C ASP A 205 -16.20 -1.05 -5.12
N VAL A 206 -16.64 -1.08 -3.86
CA VAL A 206 -16.17 -2.06 -2.86
C VAL A 206 -17.36 -2.77 -2.22
N LYS A 207 -17.38 -4.09 -2.35
CA LYS A 207 -18.27 -4.98 -1.61
C LYS A 207 -17.48 -5.61 -0.47
N ILE A 208 -17.94 -5.41 0.77
CA ILE A 208 -17.34 -6.00 1.96
C ILE A 208 -18.35 -6.93 2.62
N THR A 209 -17.94 -8.16 2.88
CA THR A 209 -18.71 -9.15 3.63
C THR A 209 -18.04 -9.38 4.99
N ILE A 210 -18.74 -9.09 6.06
CA ILE A 210 -18.30 -9.28 7.46
C ILE A 210 -19.38 -9.97 8.28
N ASP A 211 -19.02 -10.39 9.51
CA ASP A 211 -19.97 -10.93 10.47
C ASP A 211 -21.05 -9.89 10.80
N LYS A 212 -22.31 -10.33 10.93
CA LYS A 212 -23.48 -9.47 11.21
C LYS A 212 -23.43 -8.75 12.56
N ALA A 213 -22.53 -9.17 13.47
CA ALA A 213 -22.32 -8.51 14.76
C ALA A 213 -21.64 -7.13 14.65
N TYR A 214 -21.09 -6.79 13.47
CA TYR A 214 -20.35 -5.56 13.23
C TYR A 214 -21.12 -4.62 12.30
N VAL A 215 -21.07 -3.32 12.61
CA VAL A 215 -21.65 -2.25 11.81
C VAL A 215 -20.50 -1.55 11.06
N LEU A 216 -20.67 -1.39 9.76
CA LEU A 216 -19.74 -0.59 8.95
C LEU A 216 -20.07 0.89 9.14
N GLY A 217 -19.08 1.67 9.57
CA GLY A 217 -19.19 3.13 9.70
C GLY A 217 -18.69 3.84 8.43
#